data_f44d88c5513052bbeaf58eda23a3e2a8
#
_entry.id   f44d88c5513052bbeaf58eda23a3e2a8
#
_cell.length_a   1.000
_cell.length_b   1.000
_cell.length_c   1.000
_cell.angle_alpha   90.00
_cell.angle_beta   90.00
_cell.angle_gamma   90.00
#
_symmetry.space_group_name_H-M   'P 1'
#
loop_
_entity.id
_entity.type
_entity.pdbx_description
1 polymer ?
#
loop_
_entity_poly.entity_id
_entity_poly.type
_entity_poly.pdbx_seq_one_letter_code
_entity_poly.pdbx_strand_id
1 'polypeptide(L)'
;MDVRFTEVGYTYASGVEAVKNVSLDVPTGQRLAIVGQNGAGKTTLVRHLNGIFQPTTGTVEVGDWVTKGRTIAELSARVGYVFQNPDEQLFARRVIDDVAFGPKNLGFDQERADAAVAAALEATGLTAEAETHPHHLSLSERKRVALAAVLAMETPVVVLDEPTTGQDERGVRMIASIVAALHSQGRTVIAITHDMDFCAENFERVIAMAQGEVQADGTPSAVFALPAVLEKSRIEAPQLARLAEALGWAERPLTIESFVDALPAHRTSAG
;
A
#
# COMPACT_ATOMS: atom_id res chain seq x y z
N MET A 1 8.71 -11.24 5.53
CA MET A 1 9.73 -10.47 6.30
C MET A 1 8.99 -9.44 7.13
N ASP A 2 9.27 -9.39 8.43
CA ASP A 2 8.67 -8.45 9.37
C ASP A 2 9.26 -7.04 9.21
N VAL A 3 8.48 -6.07 9.65
CA VAL A 3 8.86 -4.65 9.67
C VAL A 3 8.56 -4.10 11.04
N ARG A 4 9.49 -3.33 11.63
CA ARG A 4 9.32 -2.74 12.94
C ARG A 4 9.70 -1.27 12.95
N PHE A 5 8.83 -0.47 13.54
CA PHE A 5 9.08 0.93 13.91
C PHE A 5 9.10 1.01 15.44
N THR A 6 10.14 1.59 16.01
CA THR A 6 10.28 1.74 17.47
C THR A 6 10.50 3.21 17.79
N GLU A 7 9.50 3.84 18.42
CA GLU A 7 9.51 5.25 18.85
C GLU A 7 9.96 6.22 17.75
N VAL A 8 9.52 5.95 16.49
CA VAL A 8 9.94 6.68 15.31
C VAL A 8 9.38 8.09 15.31
N GLY A 9 10.27 9.07 15.25
CA GLY A 9 9.96 10.46 14.99
C GLY A 9 10.71 10.98 13.75
N TYR A 10 10.07 11.88 13.01
CA TYR A 10 10.70 12.54 11.87
C TYR A 10 10.29 14.00 11.74
N THR A 11 11.30 14.87 11.70
CA THR A 11 11.16 16.31 11.48
C THR A 11 11.86 16.71 10.20
N TYR A 12 11.15 17.34 9.29
CA TYR A 12 11.72 17.91 8.07
C TYR A 12 12.69 19.05 8.38
N ALA A 13 13.60 19.37 7.45
CA ALA A 13 14.51 20.50 7.59
C ALA A 13 13.78 21.87 7.77
N SER A 14 12.53 21.94 7.35
CA SER A 14 11.64 23.09 7.56
C SER A 14 11.15 23.26 9.00
N GLY A 15 11.44 22.30 9.90
CA GLY A 15 10.95 22.26 11.27
C GLY A 15 9.58 21.59 11.44
N VAL A 16 8.96 21.10 10.37
CA VAL A 16 7.68 20.38 10.45
C VAL A 16 7.91 18.97 10.96
N GLU A 17 7.33 18.64 12.12
CA GLU A 17 7.32 17.30 12.68
C GLU A 17 6.22 16.47 12.01
N ALA A 18 6.61 15.56 11.13
CA ALA A 18 5.71 14.80 10.28
C ALA A 18 5.35 13.41 10.84
N VAL A 19 6.21 12.84 11.69
CA VAL A 19 5.97 11.58 12.41
C VAL A 19 6.38 11.78 13.85
N LYS A 20 5.52 11.35 14.80
CA LYS A 20 5.65 11.60 16.23
C LYS A 20 5.55 10.30 17.00
N ASN A 21 6.69 9.81 17.47
CA ASN A 21 6.79 8.67 18.39
C ASN A 21 5.95 7.44 17.96
N VAL A 22 6.03 7.05 16.67
CA VAL A 22 5.28 5.92 16.15
C VAL A 22 6.01 4.62 16.46
N SER A 23 5.31 3.70 17.13
CA SER A 23 5.74 2.31 17.34
C SER A 23 4.75 1.37 16.68
N LEU A 24 5.25 0.46 15.82
CA LEU A 24 4.44 -0.42 15.00
C LEU A 24 5.24 -1.65 14.61
N ASP A 25 4.67 -2.84 14.83
CA ASP A 25 5.18 -4.11 14.32
C ASP A 25 4.27 -4.62 13.20
N VAL A 26 4.84 -4.97 12.05
CA VAL A 26 4.13 -5.58 10.91
C VAL A 26 4.73 -6.98 10.70
N PRO A 27 4.02 -8.03 11.10
CA PRO A 27 4.48 -9.41 10.92
C PRO A 27 4.69 -9.79 9.46
N THR A 28 5.58 -10.75 9.23
CA THR A 28 5.79 -11.34 7.90
C THR A 28 4.49 -11.83 7.30
N GLY A 29 4.24 -11.48 6.04
CA GLY A 29 3.06 -11.90 5.29
C GLY A 29 1.80 -11.06 5.57
N GLN A 30 1.82 -10.12 6.51
CA GLN A 30 0.65 -9.29 6.82
C GLN A 30 0.34 -8.30 5.70
N ARG A 31 -0.95 -8.08 5.45
CA ARG A 31 -1.47 -6.99 4.63
C ARG A 31 -1.94 -5.86 5.55
N LEU A 32 -1.22 -4.75 5.53
CA LEU A 32 -1.48 -3.56 6.33
C LEU A 32 -1.88 -2.39 5.45
N ALA A 33 -3.01 -1.74 5.73
CA ALA A 33 -3.36 -0.45 5.16
C ALA A 33 -3.10 0.68 6.15
N ILE A 34 -2.52 1.78 5.67
CA ILE A 34 -2.33 3.02 6.43
C ILE A 34 -3.23 4.08 5.81
N VAL A 35 -4.21 4.55 6.59
CA VAL A 35 -5.23 5.51 6.15
C VAL A 35 -5.13 6.82 6.93
N GLY A 36 -5.74 7.89 6.42
CA GLY A 36 -5.73 9.22 7.06
C GLY A 36 -5.64 10.33 6.03
N GLN A 37 -5.91 11.56 6.45
CA GLN A 37 -5.88 12.73 5.57
C GLN A 37 -4.50 12.98 4.94
N ASN A 38 -4.47 13.82 3.89
CA ASN A 38 -3.22 14.33 3.34
C ASN A 38 -2.46 15.12 4.42
N GLY A 39 -1.15 14.89 4.51
CA GLY A 39 -0.31 15.49 5.55
C GLY A 39 -0.37 14.79 6.92
N ALA A 40 -1.06 13.63 7.06
CA ALA A 40 -1.09 12.87 8.31
C ALA A 40 0.25 12.18 8.66
N GLY A 41 1.24 12.18 7.76
CA GLY A 41 2.54 11.56 7.98
C GLY A 41 2.70 10.17 7.36
N LYS A 42 1.67 9.62 6.69
CA LYS A 42 1.66 8.26 6.12
C LYS A 42 2.84 7.96 5.20
N THR A 43 2.97 8.71 4.10
CA THR A 43 4.07 8.56 3.13
C THR A 43 5.42 8.80 3.79
N THR A 44 5.52 9.76 4.72
CA THR A 44 6.75 10.00 5.48
C THR A 44 7.13 8.78 6.32
N LEU A 45 6.18 8.15 7.01
CA LEU A 45 6.42 6.96 7.81
C LEU A 45 6.95 5.80 6.97
N VAL A 46 6.30 5.46 5.86
CA VAL A 46 6.72 4.30 5.05
C VAL A 46 7.99 4.54 4.24
N ARG A 47 8.33 5.80 3.92
CA ARG A 47 9.60 6.15 3.24
C ARG A 47 10.85 5.93 4.11
N HIS A 48 10.70 5.61 5.38
CA HIS A 48 11.80 5.12 6.20
C HIS A 48 12.20 3.68 5.85
N LEU A 49 11.27 2.88 5.29
CA LEU A 49 11.52 1.49 4.93
C LEU A 49 12.48 1.34 3.74
N ASN A 50 12.40 2.27 2.78
CA ASN A 50 13.28 2.29 1.61
C ASN A 50 14.50 3.22 1.78
N GLY A 51 14.66 3.84 2.96
CA GLY A 51 15.81 4.68 3.29
C GLY A 51 15.81 6.09 2.68
N ILE A 52 14.73 6.50 1.98
CA ILE A 52 14.61 7.88 1.47
C ILE A 52 14.60 8.87 2.63
N PHE A 53 13.92 8.52 3.73
CA PHE A 53 14.01 9.25 4.98
C PHE A 53 14.72 8.43 6.04
N GLN A 54 15.51 9.11 6.87
CA GLN A 54 16.13 8.53 8.06
C GLN A 54 15.40 9.09 9.28
N PRO A 55 15.01 8.27 10.27
CA PRO A 55 14.29 8.75 11.45
C PRO A 55 15.18 9.72 12.24
N THR A 56 14.58 10.83 12.72
CA THR A 56 15.26 11.76 13.62
C THR A 56 15.39 11.20 15.03
N THR A 57 14.39 10.41 15.45
CA THR A 57 14.38 9.64 16.71
C THR A 57 13.85 8.23 16.45
N GLY A 58 14.20 7.30 17.32
CA GLY A 58 13.77 5.91 17.20
C GLY A 58 14.51 5.12 16.13
N THR A 59 14.00 3.93 15.81
CA THR A 59 14.59 3.00 14.85
C THR A 59 13.54 2.39 13.94
N VAL A 60 13.95 2.07 12.70
CA VAL A 60 13.15 1.32 11.73
C VAL A 60 13.93 0.10 11.28
N GLU A 61 13.29 -1.06 11.34
CA GLU A 61 13.88 -2.34 10.99
C GLU A 61 13.08 -3.05 9.92
N VAL A 62 13.78 -3.73 9.01
CA VAL A 62 13.23 -4.61 7.98
C VAL A 62 13.92 -5.96 8.09
N GLY A 63 13.24 -6.92 8.70
CA GLY A 63 13.84 -8.17 9.14
C GLY A 63 14.95 -7.91 10.16
N ASP A 64 16.15 -8.42 9.89
CA ASP A 64 17.35 -8.23 10.72
C ASP A 64 18.14 -6.93 10.41
N TRP A 65 17.62 -6.05 9.55
CA TRP A 65 18.31 -4.81 9.17
C TRP A 65 17.68 -3.59 9.81
N VAL A 66 18.50 -2.81 10.50
CA VAL A 66 18.18 -1.41 10.82
C VAL A 66 18.36 -0.59 9.55
N THR A 67 17.37 0.23 9.17
CA THR A 67 17.41 1.03 7.93
C THR A 67 18.43 2.16 8.00
N LYS A 68 18.67 2.71 9.20
CA LYS A 68 19.64 3.78 9.41
C LYS A 68 21.06 3.33 9.08
N GLY A 69 21.72 4.10 8.23
CA GLY A 69 23.09 3.80 7.78
C GLY A 69 23.17 2.87 6.57
N ARG A 70 22.03 2.36 6.06
CA ARG A 70 21.97 1.61 4.81
C ARG A 70 21.63 2.53 3.64
N THR A 71 22.11 2.18 2.48
CA THR A 71 21.79 2.86 1.22
C THR A 71 20.41 2.44 0.71
N ILE A 72 19.76 3.30 -0.10
CA ILE A 72 18.51 2.97 -0.78
C ILE A 72 18.68 1.69 -1.64
N ALA A 73 19.83 1.54 -2.31
CA ALA A 73 20.12 0.36 -3.13
C ALA A 73 20.15 -0.94 -2.32
N GLU A 74 20.73 -0.95 -1.11
CA GLU A 74 20.70 -2.11 -0.23
C GLU A 74 19.27 -2.41 0.23
N LEU A 75 18.52 -1.39 0.68
CA LEU A 75 17.15 -1.56 1.18
C LEU A 75 16.19 -2.01 0.07
N SER A 76 16.42 -1.63 -1.18
CA SER A 76 15.61 -2.05 -2.32
C SER A 76 15.65 -3.58 -2.57
N ALA A 77 16.67 -4.29 -2.05
CA ALA A 77 16.67 -5.75 -2.06
C ALA A 77 15.63 -6.38 -1.13
N ARG A 78 15.12 -5.64 -0.14
CA ARG A 78 14.11 -6.10 0.81
C ARG A 78 12.77 -5.41 0.68
N VAL A 79 12.75 -4.18 0.21
CA VAL A 79 11.55 -3.34 0.15
C VAL A 79 11.35 -2.81 -1.27
N GLY A 80 10.38 -3.34 -1.98
CA GLY A 80 9.88 -2.76 -3.21
C GLY A 80 8.90 -1.63 -2.88
N TYR A 81 9.08 -0.45 -3.46
CA TYR A 81 8.26 0.72 -3.20
C TYR A 81 7.64 1.25 -4.50
N VAL A 82 6.32 1.26 -4.58
CA VAL A 82 5.57 1.89 -5.68
C VAL A 82 5.22 3.31 -5.27
N PHE A 83 5.72 4.30 -5.99
CA PHE A 83 5.49 5.70 -5.69
C PHE A 83 4.09 6.15 -6.13
N GLN A 84 3.52 7.11 -5.41
CA GLN A 84 2.23 7.72 -5.75
C GLN A 84 2.22 8.32 -7.15
N ASN A 85 3.30 9.06 -7.50
CA ASN A 85 3.51 9.61 -8.84
C ASN A 85 4.47 8.69 -9.62
N PRO A 86 4.01 8.02 -10.69
CA PRO A 86 4.86 7.12 -11.47
C PRO A 86 6.04 7.85 -12.16
N ASP A 87 5.94 9.15 -12.43
CA ASP A 87 7.00 9.93 -13.05
C ASP A 87 8.23 10.12 -12.13
N GLU A 88 8.08 9.85 -10.82
CA GLU A 88 9.21 9.78 -9.87
C GLU A 88 9.98 8.45 -9.95
N GLN A 89 9.42 7.45 -10.64
CA GLN A 89 9.96 6.09 -10.70
C GLN A 89 10.39 5.67 -12.10
N LEU A 90 9.67 6.10 -13.15
CA LEU A 90 9.90 5.70 -14.53
C LEU A 90 10.92 6.61 -15.21
N PHE A 91 11.94 6.01 -15.85
CA PHE A 91 13.04 6.75 -16.46
C PHE A 91 13.55 6.14 -17.78
N ALA A 92 13.17 4.91 -18.10
CA ALA A 92 13.64 4.23 -19.29
C ALA A 92 12.85 4.64 -20.56
N ARG A 93 13.38 4.24 -21.73
CA ARG A 93 12.74 4.52 -23.01
C ARG A 93 11.67 3.50 -23.38
N ARG A 94 11.67 2.32 -22.76
CA ARG A 94 10.70 1.26 -22.98
C ARG A 94 10.21 0.73 -21.63
N VAL A 95 8.96 0.33 -21.59
CA VAL A 95 8.35 -0.30 -20.40
C VAL A 95 9.17 -1.49 -19.91
N ILE A 96 9.58 -2.38 -20.82
CA ILE A 96 10.38 -3.57 -20.47
C ILE A 96 11.70 -3.21 -19.79
N ASP A 97 12.33 -2.10 -20.17
CA ASP A 97 13.61 -1.67 -19.60
C ASP A 97 13.43 -1.11 -18.17
N ASP A 98 12.33 -0.40 -17.89
CA ASP A 98 11.98 0.04 -16.54
C ASP A 98 11.71 -1.17 -15.63
N VAL A 99 10.94 -2.16 -16.13
CA VAL A 99 10.59 -3.36 -15.36
C VAL A 99 11.82 -4.25 -15.12
N ALA A 100 12.73 -4.36 -16.07
CA ALA A 100 13.94 -5.16 -15.97
C ALA A 100 15.05 -4.51 -15.11
N PHE A 101 14.94 -3.23 -14.79
CA PHE A 101 15.98 -2.49 -14.07
C PHE A 101 16.24 -3.05 -12.67
N GLY A 102 15.18 -3.29 -11.90
CA GLY A 102 15.27 -3.84 -10.56
C GLY A 102 15.94 -5.22 -10.51
N PRO A 103 15.41 -6.24 -11.21
CA PRO A 103 16.01 -7.57 -11.29
C PRO A 103 17.49 -7.58 -11.66
N LYS A 104 17.88 -6.78 -12.68
CA LYS A 104 19.30 -6.67 -13.10
C LYS A 104 20.20 -6.13 -11.99
N ASN A 105 19.77 -5.07 -11.29
CA ASN A 105 20.55 -4.49 -10.19
C ASN A 105 20.59 -5.37 -8.94
N LEU A 106 19.58 -6.22 -8.75
CA LEU A 106 19.56 -7.22 -7.68
C LEU A 106 20.40 -8.47 -8.00
N GLY A 107 21.02 -8.53 -9.19
CA GLY A 107 21.91 -9.61 -9.59
C GLY A 107 21.18 -10.89 -10.02
N PHE A 108 19.92 -10.79 -10.47
CA PHE A 108 19.25 -11.94 -11.08
C PHE A 108 20.03 -12.37 -12.34
N ASP A 109 20.16 -13.66 -12.55
CA ASP A 109 20.62 -14.16 -13.83
C ASP A 109 19.60 -13.82 -14.95
N GLN A 110 20.02 -13.97 -16.20
CA GLN A 110 19.19 -13.54 -17.34
C GLN A 110 17.86 -14.30 -17.41
N GLU A 111 17.87 -15.61 -17.16
CA GLU A 111 16.67 -16.45 -17.23
C GLU A 111 15.64 -16.04 -16.17
N ARG A 112 16.09 -15.87 -14.93
CA ARG A 112 15.25 -15.40 -13.81
C ARG A 112 14.74 -13.99 -14.03
N ALA A 113 15.60 -13.08 -14.53
CA ALA A 113 15.20 -11.70 -14.80
C ALA A 113 14.11 -11.64 -15.88
N ASP A 114 14.29 -12.38 -16.99
CA ASP A 114 13.32 -12.44 -18.07
C ASP A 114 11.97 -13.03 -17.62
N ALA A 115 12.02 -14.10 -16.81
CA ALA A 115 10.82 -14.72 -16.25
C ALA A 115 10.08 -13.76 -15.30
N ALA A 116 10.80 -13.06 -14.40
CA ALA A 116 10.21 -12.11 -13.47
C ALA A 116 9.59 -10.90 -14.19
N VAL A 117 10.25 -10.39 -15.22
CA VAL A 117 9.74 -9.30 -16.07
C VAL A 117 8.48 -9.73 -16.81
N ALA A 118 8.48 -10.90 -17.44
CA ALA A 118 7.32 -11.41 -18.17
C ALA A 118 6.11 -11.58 -17.23
N ALA A 119 6.32 -12.20 -16.07
CA ALA A 119 5.27 -12.39 -15.06
C ALA A 119 4.71 -11.05 -14.53
N ALA A 120 5.57 -10.06 -14.30
CA ALA A 120 5.15 -8.74 -13.83
C ALA A 120 4.34 -7.97 -14.90
N LEU A 121 4.75 -8.03 -16.15
CA LEU A 121 4.02 -7.43 -17.28
C LEU A 121 2.66 -8.11 -17.50
N GLU A 122 2.59 -9.42 -17.38
CA GLU A 122 1.34 -10.17 -17.45
C GLU A 122 0.39 -9.80 -16.30
N ALA A 123 0.88 -9.82 -15.05
CA ALA A 123 0.09 -9.48 -13.87
C ALA A 123 -0.50 -8.07 -13.91
N THR A 124 0.20 -7.13 -14.58
CA THR A 124 -0.23 -5.73 -14.71
C THR A 124 -0.94 -5.43 -16.04
N GLY A 125 -1.10 -6.43 -16.92
CA GLY A 125 -1.74 -6.32 -18.21
C GLY A 125 -1.00 -5.38 -19.17
N LEU A 126 0.33 -5.42 -19.18
CA LEU A 126 1.21 -4.54 -19.97
C LEU A 126 2.10 -5.29 -20.96
N THR A 127 1.80 -6.56 -21.23
CA THR A 127 2.61 -7.38 -22.15
C THR A 127 2.65 -6.78 -23.57
N ALA A 128 1.55 -6.22 -24.06
CA ALA A 128 1.49 -5.60 -25.38
C ALA A 128 2.25 -4.27 -25.44
N GLU A 129 2.40 -3.58 -24.33
CA GLU A 129 3.05 -2.28 -24.20
C GLU A 129 4.55 -2.37 -23.85
N ALA A 130 5.13 -3.58 -23.78
CA ALA A 130 6.50 -3.82 -23.35
C ALA A 130 7.55 -2.95 -24.09
N GLU A 131 7.37 -2.74 -25.39
CA GLU A 131 8.26 -1.94 -26.23
C GLU A 131 7.86 -0.46 -26.33
N THR A 132 6.74 -0.07 -25.69
CA THR A 132 6.22 1.30 -25.73
C THR A 132 7.02 2.21 -24.78
N HIS A 133 7.17 3.48 -25.17
CA HIS A 133 7.76 4.48 -24.27
C HIS A 133 6.76 4.82 -23.13
N PRO A 134 7.15 4.76 -21.86
CA PRO A 134 6.23 4.97 -20.73
C PRO A 134 5.41 6.28 -20.81
N HIS A 135 6.00 7.38 -21.29
CA HIS A 135 5.29 8.65 -21.44
C HIS A 135 4.25 8.68 -22.58
N HIS A 136 4.17 7.66 -23.43
CA HIS A 136 3.08 7.50 -24.40
C HIS A 136 1.86 6.80 -23.82
N LEU A 137 1.98 6.28 -22.59
CA LEU A 137 0.92 5.61 -21.87
C LEU A 137 0.08 6.61 -21.05
N SER A 138 -1.16 6.24 -20.76
CA SER A 138 -2.02 6.96 -19.82
C SER A 138 -1.42 6.96 -18.41
N LEU A 139 -1.89 7.84 -17.53
CA LEU A 139 -1.45 7.86 -16.14
C LEU A 139 -1.71 6.52 -15.43
N SER A 140 -2.88 5.91 -15.67
CA SER A 140 -3.23 4.59 -15.13
C SER A 140 -2.23 3.52 -15.58
N GLU A 141 -1.88 3.47 -16.86
CA GLU A 141 -0.90 2.53 -17.39
C GLU A 141 0.50 2.78 -16.85
N ARG A 142 0.95 4.05 -16.74
CA ARG A 142 2.25 4.37 -16.11
C ARG A 142 2.33 3.90 -14.65
N LYS A 143 1.24 4.04 -13.88
CA LYS A 143 1.18 3.47 -12.51
C LYS A 143 1.31 1.95 -12.53
N ARG A 144 0.70 1.28 -13.52
CA ARG A 144 0.86 -0.17 -13.69
C ARG A 144 2.29 -0.56 -14.08
N VAL A 145 3.00 0.26 -14.89
CA VAL A 145 4.43 0.03 -15.18
C VAL A 145 5.26 0.16 -13.90
N ALA A 146 5.02 1.20 -13.09
CA ALA A 146 5.71 1.37 -11.80
C ALA A 146 5.47 0.18 -10.85
N LEU A 147 4.24 -0.35 -10.82
CA LEU A 147 3.89 -1.55 -10.07
C LEU A 147 4.62 -2.78 -10.64
N ALA A 148 4.63 -2.98 -11.96
CA ALA A 148 5.34 -4.09 -12.61
C ALA A 148 6.84 -4.08 -12.29
N ALA A 149 7.48 -2.91 -12.31
CA ALA A 149 8.90 -2.77 -11.95
C ALA A 149 9.19 -3.25 -10.52
N VAL A 150 8.29 -3.00 -9.58
CA VAL A 150 8.43 -3.48 -8.19
C VAL A 150 8.12 -4.97 -8.06
N LEU A 151 7.10 -5.47 -8.76
CA LEU A 151 6.76 -6.90 -8.74
C LEU A 151 7.90 -7.77 -9.25
N ALA A 152 8.57 -7.34 -10.33
CA ALA A 152 9.70 -8.04 -10.93
C ALA A 152 10.91 -8.16 -9.99
N MET A 153 11.05 -7.28 -9.00
CA MET A 153 12.12 -7.35 -8.00
C MET A 153 11.95 -8.50 -7.00
N GLU A 154 10.76 -9.10 -6.91
CA GLU A 154 10.45 -10.21 -5.99
C GLU A 154 10.80 -9.93 -4.51
N THR A 155 10.70 -8.68 -4.07
CA THR A 155 11.06 -8.28 -2.70
C THR A 155 10.12 -8.87 -1.65
N PRO A 156 10.61 -9.21 -0.43
CA PRO A 156 9.78 -9.77 0.64
C PRO A 156 8.79 -8.78 1.26
N VAL A 157 9.04 -7.48 1.15
CA VAL A 157 8.15 -6.40 1.57
C VAL A 157 7.79 -5.55 0.36
N VAL A 158 6.51 -5.26 0.17
CA VAL A 158 6.02 -4.40 -0.91
C VAL A 158 5.22 -3.25 -0.31
N VAL A 159 5.61 -2.02 -0.64
CA VAL A 159 4.91 -0.80 -0.25
C VAL A 159 4.20 -0.21 -1.47
N LEU A 160 2.91 0.06 -1.33
CA LEU A 160 2.05 0.63 -2.37
C LEU A 160 1.55 2.01 -1.90
N ASP A 161 2.04 3.08 -2.50
CA ASP A 161 1.62 4.44 -2.15
C ASP A 161 0.52 4.90 -3.11
N GLU A 162 -0.74 4.93 -2.64
CA GLU A 162 -1.94 5.30 -3.38
C GLU A 162 -2.14 4.51 -4.69
N PRO A 163 -2.18 3.17 -4.64
CA PRO A 163 -2.17 2.34 -5.85
C PRO A 163 -3.45 2.46 -6.68
N THR A 164 -4.62 2.70 -6.05
CA THR A 164 -5.93 2.76 -6.72
C THR A 164 -6.24 4.11 -7.35
N THR A 165 -5.52 5.17 -6.97
CA THR A 165 -5.76 6.53 -7.48
C THR A 165 -5.56 6.61 -8.98
N GLY A 166 -6.60 7.04 -9.70
CA GLY A 166 -6.59 7.17 -11.15
C GLY A 166 -6.73 5.85 -11.92
N GLN A 167 -7.07 4.76 -11.23
CA GLN A 167 -7.45 3.49 -11.84
C GLN A 167 -8.97 3.44 -12.04
N ASP A 168 -9.39 2.75 -13.10
CA ASP A 168 -10.77 2.33 -13.28
C ASP A 168 -11.07 1.08 -12.43
N GLU A 169 -12.32 0.66 -12.41
CA GLU A 169 -12.75 -0.53 -11.64
C GLU A 169 -11.96 -1.79 -12.01
N ARG A 170 -11.60 -1.97 -13.29
CA ARG A 170 -10.78 -3.10 -13.76
C ARG A 170 -9.36 -3.01 -13.18
N GLY A 171 -8.78 -1.81 -13.17
CA GLY A 171 -7.46 -1.55 -12.58
C GLY A 171 -7.45 -1.79 -11.07
N VAL A 172 -8.49 -1.35 -10.34
CA VAL A 172 -8.63 -1.60 -8.91
C VAL A 172 -8.71 -3.11 -8.62
N ARG A 173 -9.55 -3.87 -9.37
CA ARG A 173 -9.63 -5.34 -9.23
C ARG A 173 -8.30 -6.03 -9.53
N MET A 174 -7.56 -5.58 -10.54
CA MET A 174 -6.23 -6.11 -10.84
C MET A 174 -5.27 -5.88 -9.66
N ILE A 175 -5.24 -4.67 -9.08
CA ILE A 175 -4.40 -4.36 -7.90
C ILE A 175 -4.80 -5.24 -6.71
N ALA A 176 -6.09 -5.44 -6.47
CA ALA A 176 -6.60 -6.34 -5.43
C ALA A 176 -6.09 -7.78 -5.63
N SER A 177 -6.14 -8.28 -6.87
CA SER A 177 -5.61 -9.61 -7.22
C SER A 177 -4.10 -9.72 -6.99
N ILE A 178 -3.34 -8.66 -7.30
CA ILE A 178 -1.90 -8.59 -7.03
C ILE A 178 -1.62 -8.61 -5.52
N VAL A 179 -2.35 -7.83 -4.71
CA VAL A 179 -2.23 -7.83 -3.24
C VAL A 179 -2.49 -9.22 -2.67
N ALA A 180 -3.54 -9.91 -3.16
CA ALA A 180 -3.85 -11.27 -2.76
C ALA A 180 -2.75 -12.27 -3.17
N ALA A 181 -2.20 -12.15 -4.38
CA ALA A 181 -1.12 -12.99 -4.86
C ALA A 181 0.18 -12.80 -4.06
N LEU A 182 0.55 -11.55 -3.74
CA LEU A 182 1.71 -11.25 -2.89
C LEU A 182 1.54 -11.87 -1.50
N HIS A 183 0.36 -11.75 -0.90
CA HIS A 183 0.05 -12.35 0.39
C HIS A 183 0.14 -13.89 0.35
N SER A 184 -0.41 -14.54 -0.70
CA SER A 184 -0.32 -16.00 -0.86
C SER A 184 1.11 -16.50 -1.01
N GLN A 185 2.02 -15.64 -1.47
CA GLN A 185 3.48 -15.89 -1.54
C GLN A 185 4.19 -15.62 -0.20
N GLY A 186 3.47 -15.25 0.86
CA GLY A 186 4.03 -14.91 2.16
C GLY A 186 4.77 -13.56 2.21
N ARG A 187 4.54 -12.68 1.22
CA ARG A 187 5.13 -11.33 1.22
C ARG A 187 4.32 -10.39 2.10
N THR A 188 5.00 -9.48 2.78
CA THR A 188 4.37 -8.40 3.55
C THR A 188 3.97 -7.27 2.61
N VAL A 189 2.71 -6.84 2.68
CA VAL A 189 2.18 -5.75 1.85
C VAL A 189 1.74 -4.60 2.74
N ILE A 190 2.27 -3.41 2.51
CA ILE A 190 1.88 -2.18 3.20
C ILE A 190 1.33 -1.22 2.15
N ALA A 191 0.06 -0.83 2.25
CA ALA A 191 -0.53 0.16 1.35
C ALA A 191 -0.89 1.45 2.09
N ILE A 192 -0.59 2.59 1.46
CA ILE A 192 -1.22 3.86 1.82
C ILE A 192 -2.38 4.04 0.86
N THR A 193 -3.56 4.31 1.39
CA THR A 193 -4.73 4.57 0.54
C THR A 193 -5.73 5.48 1.22
N HIS A 194 -6.49 6.21 0.41
CA HIS A 194 -7.71 6.93 0.80
C HIS A 194 -8.99 6.25 0.26
N ASP A 195 -8.85 5.08 -0.35
CA ASP A 195 -9.95 4.23 -0.79
C ASP A 195 -10.31 3.25 0.33
N MET A 196 -11.34 3.61 1.11
CA MET A 196 -11.72 2.83 2.29
C MET A 196 -12.41 1.51 1.93
N ASP A 197 -13.08 1.45 0.79
CA ASP A 197 -13.70 0.20 0.30
C ASP A 197 -12.59 -0.78 -0.12
N PHE A 198 -11.62 -0.34 -0.92
CA PHE A 198 -10.44 -1.14 -1.26
C PHE A 198 -9.68 -1.60 -0.01
N CYS A 199 -9.52 -0.70 0.98
CA CYS A 199 -8.87 -1.00 2.25
C CYS A 199 -9.62 -2.11 3.00
N ALA A 200 -10.94 -2.00 3.15
CA ALA A 200 -11.76 -2.94 3.91
C ALA A 200 -11.82 -4.34 3.29
N GLU A 201 -11.80 -4.41 1.95
CA GLU A 201 -11.88 -5.66 1.22
C GLU A 201 -10.55 -6.43 1.14
N ASN A 202 -9.42 -5.71 1.13
CA ASN A 202 -8.12 -6.32 0.76
C ASN A 202 -7.10 -6.39 1.89
N PHE A 203 -7.34 -5.74 3.04
CA PHE A 203 -6.39 -5.66 4.15
C PHE A 203 -7.00 -6.18 5.45
N GLU A 204 -6.24 -6.97 6.19
CA GLU A 204 -6.65 -7.54 7.48
C GLU A 204 -6.38 -6.64 8.67
N ARG A 205 -5.51 -5.61 8.48
CA ARG A 205 -5.17 -4.62 9.49
C ARG A 205 -5.14 -3.22 8.91
N VAL A 206 -5.66 -2.28 9.65
CA VAL A 206 -5.73 -0.86 9.30
C VAL A 206 -5.12 -0.03 10.40
N ILE A 207 -4.27 0.92 10.02
CA ILE A 207 -3.79 1.97 10.91
C ILE A 207 -4.34 3.31 10.42
N ALA A 208 -5.09 3.98 11.28
CA ALA A 208 -5.53 5.35 11.04
C ALA A 208 -4.51 6.34 11.62
N MET A 209 -4.02 7.26 10.78
CA MET A 209 -3.06 8.29 11.18
C MET A 209 -3.66 9.69 11.09
N ALA A 210 -3.31 10.54 12.05
CA ALA A 210 -3.58 11.97 12.02
C ALA A 210 -2.43 12.73 12.69
N GLN A 211 -2.02 13.86 12.11
CA GLN A 211 -1.04 14.79 12.69
C GLN A 211 0.29 14.14 13.11
N GLY A 212 0.73 13.13 12.36
CA GLY A 212 1.98 12.40 12.61
C GLY A 212 1.88 11.26 13.62
N GLU A 213 0.70 10.98 14.17
CA GLU A 213 0.46 9.97 15.20
C GLU A 213 -0.49 8.87 14.70
N VAL A 214 -0.35 7.67 15.28
CA VAL A 214 -1.33 6.58 15.12
C VAL A 214 -2.52 6.87 16.04
N GLN A 215 -3.72 6.89 15.48
CA GLN A 215 -4.96 7.15 16.20
C GLN A 215 -5.72 5.86 16.51
N ALA A 216 -5.61 4.87 15.63
CA ALA A 216 -6.16 3.53 15.82
C ALA A 216 -5.33 2.51 15.03
N ASP A 217 -5.34 1.28 15.51
CA ASP A 217 -4.67 0.12 14.95
C ASP A 217 -5.54 -1.11 15.22
N GLY A 218 -5.98 -1.80 14.17
CA GLY A 218 -6.86 -2.96 14.33
C GLY A 218 -7.38 -3.51 13.01
N THR A 219 -8.37 -4.38 13.08
CA THR A 219 -9.08 -4.84 11.89
C THR A 219 -9.86 -3.70 11.26
N PRO A 220 -10.17 -3.77 9.94
CA PRO A 220 -11.02 -2.76 9.29
C PRO A 220 -12.31 -2.50 10.07
N SER A 221 -13.00 -3.55 10.52
CA SER A 221 -14.25 -3.42 11.28
C SER A 221 -14.05 -2.67 12.61
N ALA A 222 -12.95 -2.92 13.32
CA ALA A 222 -12.66 -2.25 14.58
C ALA A 222 -12.34 -0.76 14.37
N VAL A 223 -11.51 -0.42 13.36
CA VAL A 223 -11.08 0.95 13.11
C VAL A 223 -12.22 1.80 12.54
N PHE A 224 -12.95 1.30 11.54
CA PHE A 224 -14.05 2.05 10.91
C PHE A 224 -15.31 2.15 11.79
N ALA A 225 -15.40 1.41 12.89
CA ALA A 225 -16.45 1.55 13.89
C ALA A 225 -16.22 2.72 14.87
N LEU A 226 -15.09 3.43 14.83
CA LEU A 226 -14.70 4.46 15.78
C LEU A 226 -14.94 5.89 15.22
N PRO A 227 -16.09 6.56 15.46
CA PRO A 227 -16.42 7.86 14.90
C PRO A 227 -15.36 8.93 15.21
N ALA A 228 -14.84 8.96 16.44
CA ALA A 228 -13.81 9.91 16.85
C ALA A 228 -12.48 9.73 16.08
N VAL A 229 -12.14 8.50 15.69
CA VAL A 229 -10.96 8.21 14.86
C VAL A 229 -11.20 8.68 13.43
N LEU A 230 -12.39 8.39 12.87
CA LEU A 230 -12.76 8.82 11.52
C LEU A 230 -12.70 10.35 11.41
N GLU A 231 -13.29 11.05 12.36
CA GLU A 231 -13.27 12.51 12.43
C GLU A 231 -11.85 13.07 12.54
N LYS A 232 -11.05 12.56 13.51
CA LYS A 232 -9.68 13.04 13.75
C LYS A 232 -8.75 12.78 12.58
N SER A 233 -8.91 11.63 11.92
CA SER A 233 -8.12 11.23 10.75
C SER A 233 -8.67 11.79 9.44
N ARG A 234 -9.86 12.43 9.48
CA ARG A 234 -10.60 12.97 8.32
C ARG A 234 -10.75 11.94 7.21
N ILE A 235 -11.21 10.77 7.59
CA ILE A 235 -11.59 9.68 6.69
C ILE A 235 -13.05 9.34 6.88
N GLU A 236 -13.68 8.81 5.85
CA GLU A 236 -15.04 8.29 5.91
C GLU A 236 -15.02 6.78 6.12
N ALA A 237 -16.09 6.22 6.70
CA ALA A 237 -16.25 4.77 6.70
C ALA A 237 -16.52 4.25 5.27
N PRO A 238 -16.24 2.96 4.97
CA PRO A 238 -16.61 2.32 3.71
C PRO A 238 -18.07 2.55 3.32
N GLN A 239 -18.35 2.61 2.02
CA GLN A 239 -19.67 3.00 1.49
C GLN A 239 -20.79 2.11 2.04
N LEU A 240 -20.57 0.80 2.13
CA LEU A 240 -21.59 -0.12 2.63
C LEU A 240 -21.87 0.06 4.14
N ALA A 241 -20.86 0.38 4.94
CA ALA A 241 -21.06 0.73 6.34
C ALA A 241 -21.92 1.99 6.50
N ARG A 242 -21.65 3.01 5.68
CA ARG A 242 -22.44 4.26 5.64
C ARG A 242 -23.87 4.02 5.16
N LEU A 243 -24.05 3.16 4.17
CA LEU A 243 -25.38 2.78 3.70
C LEU A 243 -26.16 2.05 4.80
N ALA A 244 -25.56 1.07 5.48
CA ALA A 244 -26.19 0.36 6.58
C ALA A 244 -26.58 1.32 7.72
N GLU A 245 -25.72 2.26 8.07
CA GLU A 245 -26.01 3.30 9.06
C GLU A 245 -27.21 4.19 8.62
N ALA A 246 -27.25 4.61 7.35
CA ALA A 246 -28.35 5.40 6.80
C ALA A 246 -29.68 4.62 6.77
N LEU A 247 -29.62 3.28 6.66
CA LEU A 247 -30.78 2.39 6.75
C LEU A 247 -31.16 2.07 8.21
N GLY A 248 -30.44 2.58 9.19
CA GLY A 248 -30.69 2.33 10.62
C GLY A 248 -30.25 0.94 11.09
N TRP A 249 -29.36 0.26 10.37
CA TRP A 249 -28.85 -1.04 10.79
C TRP A 249 -27.87 -0.88 11.96
N ALA A 250 -27.93 -1.81 12.91
CA ALA A 250 -26.96 -1.88 14.01
C ALA A 250 -25.60 -2.40 13.53
N GLU A 251 -25.61 -3.32 12.56
CA GLU A 251 -24.44 -3.91 11.95
C GLU A 251 -23.89 -2.96 10.86
N ARG A 252 -22.57 -2.95 10.74
CA ARG A 252 -21.86 -2.13 9.75
C ARG A 252 -21.03 -3.03 8.82
N PRO A 253 -21.66 -3.70 7.84
CA PRO A 253 -20.95 -4.52 6.88
C PRO A 253 -20.01 -3.65 6.04
N LEU A 254 -18.77 -4.13 5.82
CA LEU A 254 -17.74 -3.39 5.09
C LEU A 254 -17.58 -3.87 3.65
N THR A 255 -18.07 -5.08 3.35
CA THR A 255 -17.91 -5.73 2.04
C THR A 255 -19.27 -6.07 1.44
N ILE A 256 -19.33 -6.24 0.12
CA ILE A 256 -20.56 -6.63 -0.57
C ILE A 256 -21.09 -7.95 -0.01
N GLU A 257 -20.22 -8.93 0.22
CA GLU A 257 -20.60 -10.24 0.76
C GLU A 257 -21.28 -10.09 2.13
N SER A 258 -20.63 -9.40 3.08
CA SER A 258 -21.17 -9.18 4.43
C SER A 258 -22.45 -8.35 4.42
N PHE A 259 -22.62 -7.42 3.47
CA PHE A 259 -23.85 -6.65 3.31
C PHE A 259 -25.01 -7.52 2.79
N VAL A 260 -24.74 -8.36 1.81
CA VAL A 260 -25.74 -9.31 1.26
C VAL A 260 -26.19 -10.32 2.32
N ASP A 261 -25.26 -10.83 3.12
CA ASP A 261 -25.54 -11.77 4.20
C ASP A 261 -26.40 -11.16 5.31
N ALA A 262 -26.27 -9.86 5.57
CA ALA A 262 -27.07 -9.11 6.55
C ALA A 262 -28.51 -8.79 6.05
N LEU A 263 -28.75 -8.75 4.73
CA LEU A 263 -30.05 -8.38 4.15
C LEU A 263 -31.25 -9.17 4.68
N PRO A 264 -31.20 -10.53 4.85
CA PRO A 264 -32.35 -11.30 5.32
C PRO A 264 -32.84 -10.87 6.70
N ALA A 265 -31.92 -10.54 7.61
CA ALA A 265 -32.27 -10.12 8.97
C ALA A 265 -33.03 -8.77 8.99
N HIS A 266 -32.81 -7.91 7.99
CA HIS A 266 -33.41 -6.59 7.90
C HIS A 266 -34.65 -6.51 7.00
N ARG A 267 -34.95 -7.54 6.22
CA ARG A 267 -36.20 -7.65 5.43
C ARG A 267 -37.46 -7.88 6.29
N THR A 268 -37.32 -8.47 7.46
CA THR A 268 -38.42 -8.79 8.36
C THR A 268 -38.84 -7.67 9.30
N SER A 269 -38.09 -6.60 9.40
CA SER A 269 -38.37 -5.44 10.28
C SER A 269 -39.09 -4.28 9.59
N ALA A 270 -39.36 -4.37 8.29
CA ALA A 270 -40.02 -3.32 7.48
C ALA A 270 -41.48 -3.65 7.13
N GLY A 271 -42.16 -4.53 7.91
CA GLY A 271 -43.55 -4.91 7.79
C GLY A 271 -44.43 -4.34 8.90
#